data_dea4773517a032569284ee6c9daaedc2
#
_entry.id   dea4773517a032569284ee6c9daaedc2
#
_cell.length_a   1.000
_cell.length_b   1.000
_cell.length_c   1.000
_cell.angle_alpha   90.00
_cell.angle_beta   90.00
_cell.angle_gamma   90.00
#
_symmetry.space_group_name_H-M   'P 1'
#
loop_
_entity.id
_entity.type
_entity.pdbx_description
1 polymer ?
#
loop_
_entity_poly.entity_id
_entity_poly.type
_entity_poly.pdbx_seq_one_letter_code
_entity_poly.pdbx_strand_id
1 'polypeptide(L)'
;MELASYWELGVDDFPSSPIFVPRNPSAGLAGYGDSGENPGGHDGWVVVPVCNDNRFRIEVFDAAEVGRGPVATLAAGSMTAPFMLHSAWMPRAVASTPLPRVRFADELDRVDELPSDLALTARQVADDLLNGAPLV
;
A
#
# COMPACT_ATOMS: atom_id res chain seq x y z
N MET A 1 -17.91 15.04 18.05
CA MET A 1 -17.26 15.05 16.72
C MET A 1 -18.39 15.12 15.71
N GLU A 2 -18.39 16.12 14.86
CA GLU A 2 -19.42 16.31 13.84
C GLU A 2 -18.88 15.79 12.51
N LEU A 3 -19.68 14.99 11.77
CA LEU A 3 -19.32 14.49 10.45
C LEU A 3 -19.48 15.64 9.45
N ALA A 4 -18.37 16.12 8.89
CA ALA A 4 -18.37 17.26 7.98
C ALA A 4 -18.82 16.87 6.56
N SER A 5 -18.38 15.71 6.06
CA SER A 5 -18.67 15.25 4.70
C SER A 5 -18.36 13.75 4.58
N TYR A 6 -19.08 13.05 3.69
CA TYR A 6 -18.82 11.66 3.36
C TYR A 6 -19.25 11.34 1.93
N TRP A 7 -18.71 10.26 1.39
CA TRP A 7 -19.13 9.66 0.14
C TRP A 7 -19.37 8.16 0.34
N GLU A 8 -20.46 7.64 -0.18
CA GLU A 8 -20.79 6.22 -0.15
C GLU A 8 -20.29 5.54 -1.44
N LEU A 9 -19.54 4.49 -1.28
CA LEU A 9 -19.13 3.60 -2.37
C LEU A 9 -20.28 2.61 -2.69
N GLY A 10 -20.18 1.91 -3.82
CA GLY A 10 -21.12 0.86 -4.20
C GLY A 10 -21.15 -0.29 -3.18
N VAL A 11 -22.25 -1.05 -3.16
CA VAL A 11 -22.50 -2.12 -2.18
C VAL A 11 -21.39 -3.19 -2.18
N ASP A 12 -20.81 -3.47 -3.33
CA ASP A 12 -19.76 -4.50 -3.48
C ASP A 12 -18.35 -3.90 -3.60
N ASP A 13 -18.22 -2.62 -3.25
CA ASP A 13 -16.95 -1.92 -3.28
C ASP A 13 -16.21 -2.05 -1.96
N PHE A 14 -14.95 -2.46 -2.04
CA PHE A 14 -14.06 -2.58 -0.90
C PHE A 14 -12.93 -1.54 -1.01
N PRO A 15 -13.04 -0.40 -0.28
CA PRO A 15 -11.97 0.59 -0.27
C PRO A 15 -10.77 0.06 0.51
N SER A 16 -9.59 0.31 -0.02
CA SER A 16 -8.34 0.13 0.69
C SER A 16 -7.97 1.42 1.44
N SER A 17 -6.77 1.47 2.02
CA SER A 17 -6.32 2.62 2.79
C SER A 17 -6.31 3.90 1.95
N PRO A 18 -7.05 4.96 2.32
CA PRO A 18 -6.99 6.24 1.64
C PRO A 18 -5.65 6.93 1.87
N ILE A 19 -5.21 7.69 0.86
CA ILE A 19 -3.96 8.45 0.89
C ILE A 19 -4.28 9.92 0.65
N PHE A 20 -3.80 10.80 1.52
CA PHE A 20 -3.82 12.23 1.23
C PHE A 20 -2.62 12.61 0.37
N VAL A 21 -2.89 13.30 -0.73
CA VAL A 21 -1.89 13.82 -1.67
C VAL A 21 -2.00 15.34 -1.69
N PRO A 22 -1.03 16.09 -1.16
CA PRO A 22 -1.09 17.54 -1.16
C PRO A 22 -1.03 18.08 -2.59
N ARG A 23 -1.82 19.11 -2.89
CA ARG A 23 -1.83 19.79 -4.20
C ARG A 23 -0.48 20.43 -4.50
N ASN A 24 0.20 20.92 -3.46
CA ASN A 24 1.58 21.37 -3.54
C ASN A 24 2.50 20.37 -2.83
N PRO A 25 3.28 19.54 -3.58
CA PRO A 25 4.17 18.54 -2.99
C PRO A 25 5.23 19.12 -2.04
N SER A 26 5.63 20.36 -2.26
CA SER A 26 6.63 21.03 -1.43
C SER A 26 6.08 21.45 -0.06
N ALA A 27 4.78 21.67 0.06
CA ALA A 27 4.12 21.97 1.32
C ALA A 27 4.00 20.73 2.23
N GLY A 28 3.86 19.53 1.64
CA GLY A 28 3.69 18.29 2.38
C GLY A 28 4.93 17.84 3.16
N LEU A 29 6.12 18.30 2.79
CA LEU A 29 7.36 18.00 3.52
C LEU A 29 7.54 18.89 4.75
N ALA A 30 6.92 20.06 4.77
CA ALA A 30 6.98 21.00 5.88
C ALA A 30 5.89 20.76 6.95
N GLY A 31 4.83 20.03 6.61
CA GLY A 31 3.63 19.88 7.44
C GLY A 31 3.57 18.64 8.32
N TYR A 32 4.49 17.71 8.19
CA TYR A 32 4.65 16.56 9.11
C TYR A 32 5.56 16.88 10.30
N GLY A 33 5.75 18.16 10.60
CA GLY A 33 6.39 18.59 11.83
C GLY A 33 5.45 18.43 13.02
N ASP A 34 6.04 18.17 14.15
CA ASP A 34 5.57 17.81 15.50
C ASP A 34 4.40 18.65 16.09
N SER A 35 3.82 19.56 15.36
CA SER A 35 2.76 20.47 15.85
C SER A 35 1.33 20.06 15.53
N GLY A 36 1.11 18.98 14.76
CA GLY A 36 -0.25 18.48 14.49
C GLY A 36 -1.17 19.45 13.71
N GLU A 37 -0.73 20.66 13.46
CA GLU A 37 -1.45 21.65 12.68
C GLU A 37 -0.95 21.62 11.23
N ASN A 38 -1.78 21.11 10.35
CA ASN A 38 -1.60 21.22 8.92
C ASN A 38 -2.31 22.51 8.45
N PRO A 39 -1.62 23.62 8.26
CA PRO A 39 -2.25 24.89 7.88
C PRO A 39 -2.90 24.89 6.48
N GLY A 40 -2.74 23.78 5.73
CA GLY A 40 -3.40 23.55 4.45
C GLY A 40 -4.16 22.22 4.41
N GLY A 41 -4.61 21.71 5.55
CA GLY A 41 -5.11 20.35 5.79
C GLY A 41 -6.19 19.82 4.84
N HIS A 42 -6.72 20.65 3.95
CA HIS A 42 -7.72 20.25 2.96
C HIS A 42 -7.31 20.63 1.52
N ASP A 43 -6.14 21.23 1.31
CA ASP A 43 -5.68 21.56 -0.04
C ASP A 43 -4.92 20.37 -0.66
N GLY A 44 -5.70 19.45 -1.20
CA GLY A 44 -5.14 18.25 -1.79
C GLY A 44 -6.20 17.30 -2.32
N TRP A 45 -5.77 16.09 -2.51
CA TRP A 45 -6.58 15.00 -3.01
C TRP A 45 -6.62 13.86 -2.00
N VAL A 46 -7.78 13.23 -1.84
CA VAL A 46 -7.88 11.92 -1.21
C VAL A 46 -7.93 10.88 -2.30
N VAL A 47 -6.95 10.01 -2.33
CA VAL A 47 -6.81 8.92 -3.31
C VAL A 47 -7.18 7.63 -2.63
N VAL A 48 -8.18 6.94 -3.17
CA VAL A 48 -8.72 5.70 -2.59
C VAL A 48 -8.63 4.58 -3.61
N PRO A 49 -7.80 3.56 -3.37
CA PRO A 49 -7.88 2.32 -4.13
C PRO A 49 -9.15 1.56 -3.76
N VAL A 50 -9.90 1.11 -4.75
CA VAL A 50 -11.16 0.39 -4.57
C VAL A 50 -11.12 -0.90 -5.37
N CYS A 51 -11.45 -2.00 -4.71
CA CYS A 51 -11.61 -3.32 -5.32
C CYS A 51 -13.09 -3.69 -5.38
N ASN A 52 -13.52 -4.28 -6.49
CA ASN A 52 -14.85 -4.83 -6.68
C ASN A 52 -14.74 -6.04 -7.60
N ASP A 53 -15.15 -7.24 -7.16
CA ASP A 53 -15.23 -8.46 -7.96
C ASP A 53 -14.09 -8.67 -8.97
N ASN A 54 -12.84 -8.60 -8.56
CA ASN A 54 -11.63 -8.66 -9.39
C ASN A 54 -11.37 -7.42 -10.28
N ARG A 55 -12.11 -6.35 -10.08
CA ARG A 55 -11.82 -5.06 -10.73
C ARG A 55 -11.14 -4.16 -9.72
N PHE A 56 -10.09 -3.51 -10.17
CA PHE A 56 -9.38 -2.51 -9.41
C PHE A 56 -9.55 -1.14 -10.06
N ARG A 57 -9.83 -0.14 -9.25
CA ARG A 57 -9.85 1.25 -9.66
C ARG A 57 -9.27 2.13 -8.56
N ILE A 58 -8.87 3.31 -8.94
CA ILE A 58 -8.44 4.35 -8.02
C ILE A 58 -9.43 5.50 -8.16
N GLU A 59 -10.05 5.88 -7.05
CA GLU A 59 -10.91 7.06 -6.99
C GLU A 59 -10.16 8.22 -6.36
N VAL A 60 -10.27 9.40 -6.97
CA VAL A 60 -9.62 10.62 -6.53
C VAL A 60 -10.68 11.63 -6.16
N PHE A 61 -10.63 12.12 -4.93
CA PHE A 61 -11.57 13.11 -4.39
C PHE A 61 -10.84 14.42 -4.13
N ASP A 62 -11.54 15.53 -4.23
CA ASP A 62 -11.08 16.79 -3.65
C ASP A 62 -11.19 16.68 -2.12
N ALA A 63 -10.08 16.89 -1.42
CA ALA A 63 -10.05 16.71 0.03
C ALA A 63 -10.92 17.73 0.80
N ALA A 64 -11.21 18.89 0.19
CA ALA A 64 -12.11 19.89 0.76
C ALA A 64 -13.60 19.53 0.59
N GLU A 65 -13.95 18.69 -0.41
CA GLU A 65 -15.34 18.45 -0.81
C GLU A 65 -15.61 16.97 -1.14
N VAL A 66 -15.15 16.06 -0.29
CA VAL A 66 -15.29 14.60 -0.49
C VAL A 66 -16.73 14.18 -0.81
N GLY A 67 -17.71 14.83 -0.19
CA GLY A 67 -19.13 14.53 -0.40
C GLY A 67 -19.66 14.82 -1.82
N ARG A 68 -18.90 15.49 -2.66
CA ARG A 68 -19.26 15.68 -4.08
C ARG A 68 -18.97 14.44 -4.94
N GLY A 69 -18.29 13.47 -4.38
CA GLY A 69 -17.86 12.28 -5.10
C GLY A 69 -16.50 12.45 -5.78
N PRO A 70 -16.05 11.40 -6.48
CA PRO A 70 -14.74 11.39 -7.11
C PRO A 70 -14.67 12.41 -8.26
N VAL A 71 -13.61 13.21 -8.28
CA VAL A 71 -13.29 14.12 -9.40
C VAL A 71 -12.60 13.38 -10.53
N ALA A 72 -12.03 12.21 -10.27
CA ALA A 72 -11.46 11.32 -11.27
C ALA A 72 -11.55 9.87 -10.81
N THR A 73 -11.75 8.97 -11.77
CA THR A 73 -11.68 7.53 -11.59
C THR A 73 -10.70 6.95 -12.60
N LEU A 74 -9.67 6.28 -12.11
CA LEU A 74 -8.67 5.60 -12.91
C LEU A 74 -8.93 4.10 -12.83
N ALA A 75 -9.28 3.48 -13.96
CA ALA A 75 -9.50 2.05 -14.06
C ALA A 75 -8.59 1.45 -15.13
N ALA A 76 -7.97 0.33 -14.82
CA ALA A 76 -7.21 -0.45 -15.78
C ALA A 76 -7.81 -1.85 -15.86
N GLY A 77 -8.31 -2.23 -17.02
CA GLY A 77 -9.10 -3.45 -17.21
C GLY A 77 -8.38 -4.77 -16.92
N SER A 78 -7.05 -4.75 -16.80
CA SER A 78 -6.22 -5.91 -16.48
C SER A 78 -5.44 -5.77 -15.18
N MET A 79 -5.62 -4.67 -14.46
CA MET A 79 -4.88 -4.43 -13.22
C MET A 79 -5.62 -5.08 -12.05
N THR A 80 -4.98 -6.01 -11.41
CA THR A 80 -5.37 -6.52 -10.10
C THR A 80 -4.37 -5.98 -9.09
N ALA A 81 -4.86 -5.43 -7.99
CA ALA A 81 -4.01 -5.03 -6.88
C ALA A 81 -4.41 -5.80 -5.63
N PRO A 82 -3.46 -6.20 -4.80
CA PRO A 82 -3.77 -6.80 -3.52
C PRO A 82 -4.47 -5.76 -2.64
N PHE A 83 -5.28 -6.24 -1.72
CA PHE A 83 -5.83 -5.39 -0.67
C PHE A 83 -4.69 -4.80 0.16
N MET A 84 -4.66 -3.47 0.27
CA MET A 84 -3.62 -2.75 0.98
C MET A 84 -4.15 -2.19 2.30
N LEU A 85 -3.54 -2.58 3.41
CA LEU A 85 -3.91 -2.08 4.74
C LEU A 85 -3.36 -0.68 5.01
N HIS A 86 -2.20 -0.38 4.45
CA HIS A 86 -1.52 0.90 4.65
C HIS A 86 -0.98 1.42 3.33
N SER A 87 -1.11 2.73 3.16
CA SER A 87 -0.59 3.44 1.99
C SER A 87 0.06 4.74 2.44
N ALA A 88 1.08 5.18 1.73
CA ALA A 88 1.76 6.43 2.02
C ALA A 88 2.05 7.19 0.71
N TRP A 89 1.89 8.50 0.77
CA TRP A 89 2.32 9.37 -0.31
C TRP A 89 3.81 9.65 -0.23
N MET A 90 4.50 9.46 -1.34
CA MET A 90 5.89 9.86 -1.50
C MET A 90 5.97 10.95 -2.57
N PRO A 91 6.34 12.19 -2.22
CA PRO A 91 6.37 13.31 -3.15
C PRO A 91 7.45 13.14 -4.24
N ARG A 92 8.40 12.25 -4.01
CA ARG A 92 9.48 11.96 -4.95
C ARG A 92 9.80 10.47 -4.93
N ALA A 93 9.62 9.82 -6.07
CA ALA A 93 10.17 8.48 -6.26
C ALA A 93 11.69 8.56 -6.30
N VAL A 94 12.34 7.97 -5.32
CA VAL A 94 13.80 7.80 -5.32
C VAL A 94 14.07 6.39 -5.80
N ALA A 95 15.00 6.24 -6.75
CA ALA A 95 15.46 4.91 -7.12
C ALA A 95 15.97 4.22 -5.86
N SER A 96 15.34 3.11 -5.48
CA SER A 96 15.82 2.34 -4.34
C SER A 96 17.23 1.83 -4.69
N THR A 97 18.16 2.02 -3.77
CA THR A 97 19.37 1.19 -3.78
C THR A 97 18.89 -0.25 -3.72
N PRO A 98 19.30 -1.12 -4.64
CA PRO A 98 18.91 -2.52 -4.54
C PRO A 98 19.20 -2.99 -3.11
N LEU A 99 18.17 -3.41 -2.39
CA LEU A 99 18.39 -4.06 -1.10
C LEU A 99 19.38 -5.19 -1.36
N PRO A 100 20.42 -5.35 -0.53
CA PRO A 100 21.27 -6.53 -0.63
C PRO A 100 20.32 -7.73 -0.66
N ARG A 101 20.35 -8.48 -1.74
CA ARG A 101 19.61 -9.73 -1.80
C ARG A 101 20.22 -10.61 -0.73
N VAL A 102 19.55 -10.68 0.41
CA VAL A 102 19.84 -11.73 1.38
C VAL A 102 19.63 -13.03 0.61
N ARG A 103 20.71 -13.75 0.34
CA ARG A 103 20.56 -15.07 -0.26
C ARG A 103 19.94 -15.93 0.81
N PHE A 104 18.79 -16.48 0.53
CA PHE A 104 18.12 -17.41 1.45
C PHE A 104 19.10 -18.54 1.90
N ALA A 105 20.04 -18.90 1.04
CA ALA A 105 21.11 -19.83 1.38
C ALA A 105 22.00 -19.36 2.54
N ASP A 106 22.24 -18.04 2.67
CA ASP A 106 23.10 -17.50 3.72
C ASP A 106 22.41 -17.54 5.10
N GLU A 107 21.06 -17.55 5.11
CA GLU A 107 20.26 -17.71 6.32
C GLU A 107 20.11 -19.19 6.75
N LEU A 108 20.37 -20.13 5.83
CA LEU A 108 20.29 -21.56 6.13
C LEU A 108 21.42 -22.04 7.06
N ASP A 109 22.52 -21.30 7.19
CA ASP A 109 23.60 -21.62 8.11
C ASP A 109 23.13 -21.63 9.58
N ARG A 110 22.03 -20.93 9.88
CA ARG A 110 21.44 -20.89 11.22
C ARG A 110 20.33 -21.92 11.44
N VAL A 111 19.99 -22.68 10.42
CA VAL A 111 18.95 -23.73 10.51
C VAL A 111 19.32 -24.83 11.52
N ASP A 112 20.60 -25.06 11.73
CA ASP A 112 21.08 -26.02 12.71
C ASP A 112 20.86 -25.60 14.17
N GLU A 113 20.51 -24.34 14.43
CA GLU A 113 20.10 -23.83 15.74
C GLU A 113 18.63 -24.17 16.06
N LEU A 114 17.86 -24.63 15.08
CA LEU A 114 16.44 -24.99 15.23
C LEU A 114 16.30 -26.43 15.73
N PRO A 115 15.16 -26.77 16.39
CA PRO A 115 14.78 -28.15 16.62
C PRO A 115 14.82 -28.98 15.34
N SER A 116 15.24 -30.23 15.43
CA SER A 116 15.56 -31.07 14.27
C SER A 116 14.43 -31.23 13.24
N ASP A 117 13.17 -31.26 13.70
CA ASP A 117 11.98 -31.33 12.86
C ASP A 117 11.74 -30.02 12.07
N LEU A 118 11.97 -28.89 12.70
CA LEU A 118 11.88 -27.56 12.04
C LEU A 118 13.05 -27.34 11.09
N ALA A 119 14.26 -27.77 11.46
CA ALA A 119 15.42 -27.69 10.60
C ALA A 119 15.21 -28.50 9.30
N LEU A 120 14.66 -29.71 9.42
CA LEU A 120 14.33 -30.55 8.26
C LEU A 120 13.31 -29.87 7.34
N THR A 121 12.22 -29.33 7.92
CA THR A 121 11.18 -28.63 7.17
C THR A 121 11.73 -27.37 6.48
N ALA A 122 12.54 -26.59 7.17
CA ALA A 122 13.14 -25.38 6.60
C ALA A 122 14.06 -25.71 5.40
N ARG A 123 14.85 -26.78 5.49
CA ARG A 123 15.70 -27.24 4.38
C ARG A 123 14.87 -27.73 3.20
N GLN A 124 13.78 -28.47 3.45
CA GLN A 124 12.89 -28.93 2.40
C GLN A 124 12.25 -27.76 1.64
N VAL A 125 11.71 -26.77 2.37
CA VAL A 125 11.13 -25.56 1.76
C VAL A 125 12.18 -24.79 0.96
N ALA A 126 13.42 -24.71 1.47
CA ALA A 126 14.49 -24.05 0.76
C ALA A 126 14.85 -24.75 -0.55
N ASP A 127 14.92 -26.07 -0.52
CA ASP A 127 15.20 -26.87 -1.71
C ASP A 127 14.07 -26.73 -2.76
N ASP A 128 12.82 -26.72 -2.34
CA ASP A 128 11.66 -26.54 -3.20
C ASP A 128 11.68 -25.16 -3.87
N LEU A 129 12.01 -24.09 -3.11
CA LEU A 129 12.13 -22.73 -3.63
C LEU A 129 13.30 -22.55 -4.59
N LEU A 130 14.45 -23.16 -4.28
CA LEU A 130 15.65 -23.06 -5.11
C LEU A 130 15.53 -23.87 -6.41
N ASN A 131 14.79 -24.96 -6.39
CA ASN A 131 14.58 -25.84 -7.55
C ASN A 131 13.34 -25.48 -8.38
N GLY A 132 12.64 -24.37 -8.03
CA GLY A 132 11.51 -23.87 -8.81
C GLY A 132 10.27 -24.76 -8.77
N ALA A 133 10.08 -25.55 -7.73
CA ALA A 133 8.86 -26.30 -7.53
C ALA A 133 7.69 -25.31 -7.34
N PRO A 134 6.55 -25.50 -8.05
CA PRO A 134 5.39 -24.65 -7.84
C PRO A 134 4.90 -24.84 -6.40
N LEU A 135 4.77 -23.74 -5.67
CA LEU A 135 4.10 -23.73 -4.38
C LEU A 135 2.63 -24.17 -4.59
N VAL A 136 2.26 -25.31 -4.07
CA VAL A 136 0.90 -25.86 -4.12
C VAL A 136 0.03 -25.19 -3.07
#